data_0f57dc0779d255e4d2a7251f4402a0c4
#
_entry.id   0f57dc0779d255e4d2a7251f4402a0c4
#
_cell.length_a   1.000
_cell.length_b   1.000
_cell.length_c   1.000
_cell.angle_alpha   90.00
_cell.angle_beta   90.00
_cell.angle_gamma   90.00
#
_symmetry.space_group_name_H-M   'P 1'
#
loop_
_entity.id
_entity.type
_entity.pdbx_description
1 polymer ?
#
loop_
_entity_poly.entity_id
_entity_poly.type
_entity_poly.pdbx_seq_one_letter_code
_entity_poly.pdbx_strand_id
1 'polypeptide(L)'
;MKNIDKLIINFPYEEPGQYWEYIRDTREFVLQEGRRPAGYVVASESSRVFDDPGIFIPIPLVNTIRPRIKKWREQGYPGVTGITKRLLLHWQDTEERKDSRFFFCQLEAIETLIWLTEASEAERRGIEIPGDGGGFSRWCSKMATGSGKTIVMGMLIAWQVLNKMANGKDTRFSKNVLVVAPGLTVRNRLFVLNLNPLDKENYYDEFNIVPSGLMESLRQGKVKIINWHALAWDSEEKLSKKKTVDKRGTKSDEAYVREVLGDMANATNLIVINDEAHHAWRIPAESKIKGVKKEDIEESTVWIGGLDRIHRA
;
A
#
# COMPACT_ATOMS: atom_id res chain seq x y z
N MET A 1 -13.02 37.69 0.03
CA MET A 1 -12.40 36.54 0.71
C MET A 1 -12.23 36.88 2.17
N LYS A 2 -12.92 36.21 3.09
CA LYS A 2 -12.54 36.34 4.50
C LYS A 2 -11.23 35.61 4.67
N ASN A 3 -10.23 36.30 5.18
CA ASN A 3 -8.94 35.70 5.50
C ASN A 3 -9.15 34.62 6.57
N ILE A 4 -8.41 33.50 6.44
CA ILE A 4 -8.31 32.52 7.52
C ILE A 4 -7.46 33.15 8.61
N ASP A 5 -8.10 33.60 9.68
CA ASP A 5 -7.44 34.35 10.77
C ASP A 5 -6.62 33.42 11.70
N LYS A 6 -6.86 32.11 11.64
CA LYS A 6 -6.20 31.12 12.49
C LYS A 6 -5.59 29.99 11.64
N LEU A 7 -4.29 29.82 11.74
CA LEU A 7 -3.62 28.64 11.18
C LEU A 7 -3.88 27.42 12.08
N ILE A 8 -4.37 26.32 11.49
CA ILE A 8 -4.47 25.04 12.19
C ILE A 8 -3.20 24.25 11.92
N ILE A 9 -2.45 23.98 12.97
CA ILE A 9 -1.30 23.08 12.93
C ILE A 9 -1.69 21.82 13.73
N ASN A 10 -1.99 20.73 13.02
CA ASN A 10 -2.21 19.45 13.66
C ASN A 10 -0.87 18.80 13.99
N PHE A 11 -0.77 18.22 15.18
CA PHE A 11 0.42 17.49 15.61
C PHE A 11 0.53 16.17 14.81
N PRO A 12 1.67 15.86 14.18
CA PRO A 12 1.75 14.75 13.23
C PRO A 12 1.62 13.36 13.86
N TYR A 13 1.78 13.27 15.16
CA TYR A 13 1.75 12.01 15.91
C TYR A 13 0.39 11.70 16.55
N GLU A 14 -0.58 12.58 16.40
CA GLU A 14 -1.91 12.47 16.98
C GLU A 14 -2.99 12.57 15.91
N GLU A 15 -4.19 12.07 16.22
CA GLU A 15 -5.34 12.25 15.34
C GLU A 15 -5.68 13.74 15.21
N PRO A 16 -5.83 14.26 13.98
CA PRO A 16 -6.21 15.68 13.79
C PRO A 16 -7.50 16.03 14.49
N GLY A 17 -7.48 17.13 15.26
CA GLY A 17 -8.61 17.55 16.07
C GLY A 17 -9.50 18.64 15.44
N GLN A 18 -9.01 19.34 14.43
CA GLN A 18 -9.74 20.44 13.78
C GLN A 18 -9.35 20.53 12.30
N TYR A 19 -10.27 21.05 11.48
CA TYR A 19 -9.99 21.35 10.08
C TYR A 19 -10.86 22.50 9.56
N TRP A 20 -10.42 23.18 8.50
CA TRP A 20 -11.21 24.14 7.76
C TRP A 20 -12.04 23.44 6.69
N GLU A 21 -13.37 23.68 6.69
CA GLU A 21 -14.29 23.27 5.65
C GLU A 21 -14.68 24.47 4.78
N TYR A 22 -14.58 24.31 3.47
CA TYR A 22 -15.05 25.31 2.53
C TYR A 22 -16.52 25.10 2.22
N ILE A 23 -17.35 26.10 2.55
CA ILE A 23 -18.80 26.11 2.25
C ILE A 23 -19.01 26.85 0.94
N ARG A 24 -19.40 26.14 -0.11
CA ARG A 24 -19.54 26.70 -1.47
C ARG A 24 -20.59 27.78 -1.57
N ASP A 25 -21.74 27.61 -0.90
CA ASP A 25 -22.89 28.52 -0.98
C ASP A 25 -22.52 29.89 -0.44
N THR A 26 -21.81 29.98 0.66
CA THR A 26 -21.38 31.25 1.28
C THR A 26 -19.98 31.66 0.84
N ARG A 27 -19.21 30.79 0.17
CA ARG A 27 -17.80 30.98 -0.19
C ARG A 27 -16.91 31.32 1.01
N GLU A 28 -17.21 30.70 2.14
CA GLU A 28 -16.49 30.90 3.39
C GLU A 28 -15.82 29.61 3.87
N PHE A 29 -14.73 29.78 4.63
CA PHE A 29 -14.14 28.70 5.38
C PHE A 29 -14.73 28.68 6.80
N VAL A 30 -15.24 27.53 7.22
CA VAL A 30 -15.80 27.31 8.55
C VAL A 30 -14.90 26.33 9.31
N LEU A 31 -14.52 26.68 10.53
CA LEU A 31 -13.75 25.79 11.40
C LEU A 31 -14.65 24.67 11.89
N GLN A 32 -14.22 23.43 11.66
CA GLN A 32 -14.90 22.21 12.11
C GLN A 32 -14.06 21.51 13.18
N GLU A 33 -14.73 20.96 14.17
CA GLU A 33 -14.13 20.11 15.17
C GLU A 33 -13.99 18.68 14.66
N GLY A 34 -12.97 17.98 15.15
CA GLY A 34 -12.68 16.61 14.81
C GLY A 34 -11.82 16.47 13.54
N ARG A 35 -11.80 15.26 13.00
CA ARG A 35 -10.99 14.92 11.85
C ARG A 35 -11.74 15.13 10.54
N ARG A 36 -11.09 15.78 9.59
CA ARG A 36 -11.65 15.94 8.23
C ARG A 36 -12.02 14.58 7.63
N PRO A 37 -13.24 14.42 7.09
CA PRO A 37 -13.62 13.19 6.37
C PRO A 37 -12.63 12.86 5.24
N ALA A 38 -12.39 11.57 5.02
CA ALA A 38 -11.63 11.14 3.87
C ALA A 38 -12.42 11.39 2.58
N GLY A 39 -11.75 11.96 1.61
CA GLY A 39 -12.33 12.29 0.32
C GLY A 39 -11.29 12.84 -0.63
N TYR A 40 -11.73 13.22 -1.81
CA TYR A 40 -10.92 13.89 -2.82
C TYR A 40 -11.70 15.04 -3.45
N VAL A 41 -10.97 15.97 -4.04
CA VAL A 41 -11.57 17.14 -4.68
C VAL A 41 -11.50 16.95 -6.20
N VAL A 42 -12.63 17.15 -6.86
CA VAL A 42 -12.74 17.15 -8.32
C VAL A 42 -12.91 18.59 -8.79
N ALA A 43 -12.20 18.98 -9.86
CA ALA A 43 -12.38 20.24 -10.50
C ALA A 43 -13.84 20.38 -10.98
N SER A 44 -14.47 21.52 -10.68
CA SER A 44 -15.79 21.87 -11.25
C SER A 44 -15.61 22.76 -12.48
N GLU A 45 -16.66 22.93 -13.29
CA GLU A 45 -16.65 23.87 -14.42
C GLU A 45 -16.34 25.31 -13.96
N SER A 46 -16.74 25.67 -12.73
CA SER A 46 -16.44 26.95 -12.09
C SER A 46 -15.04 27.04 -11.45
N SER A 47 -14.31 25.93 -11.32
CA SER A 47 -12.96 25.92 -10.70
C SER A 47 -11.87 26.62 -11.53
N ARG A 48 -12.23 27.18 -12.69
CA ARG A 48 -11.41 28.14 -13.43
C ARG A 48 -11.34 29.51 -12.73
N VAL A 49 -12.20 29.78 -11.78
CA VAL A 49 -12.18 30.95 -10.92
C VAL A 49 -11.27 30.67 -9.74
N PHE A 50 -10.32 31.57 -9.48
CA PHE A 50 -9.24 31.39 -8.48
C PHE A 50 -9.72 31.06 -7.06
N ASP A 51 -11.00 31.22 -6.79
CA ASP A 51 -11.65 31.11 -5.47
C ASP A 51 -12.47 29.81 -5.28
N ASP A 52 -12.52 28.90 -6.26
CA ASP A 52 -13.29 27.66 -6.15
C ASP A 52 -12.35 26.44 -5.97
N PRO A 53 -12.26 25.87 -4.76
CA PRO A 53 -11.42 24.70 -4.49
C PRO A 53 -11.93 23.42 -5.14
N GLY A 54 -13.07 23.42 -5.86
CA GLY A 54 -13.69 22.27 -6.48
C GLY A 54 -14.73 21.57 -5.61
N ILE A 55 -15.20 20.41 -6.05
CA ILE A 55 -16.22 19.60 -5.37
C ILE A 55 -15.55 18.53 -4.53
N PHE A 56 -15.80 18.54 -3.23
CA PHE A 56 -15.34 17.48 -2.34
C PHE A 56 -16.23 16.23 -2.48
N ILE A 57 -15.60 15.10 -2.80
CA ILE A 57 -16.27 13.80 -2.89
C ILE A 57 -15.75 12.92 -1.75
N PRO A 58 -16.60 12.53 -0.79
CA PRO A 58 -16.20 11.65 0.31
C PRO A 58 -15.87 10.24 -0.17
N ILE A 59 -15.03 9.53 0.58
CA ILE A 59 -14.76 8.09 0.41
C ILE A 59 -15.47 7.34 1.54
N PRO A 60 -16.72 6.86 1.32
CA PRO A 60 -17.56 6.29 2.38
C PRO A 60 -16.90 5.12 3.10
N LEU A 61 -16.24 4.22 2.37
CA LEU A 61 -15.56 3.05 2.92
C LEU A 61 -14.53 3.45 3.99
N VAL A 62 -13.65 4.42 3.68
CA VAL A 62 -12.62 4.88 4.62
C VAL A 62 -13.27 5.54 5.84
N ASN A 63 -14.30 6.36 5.63
CA ASN A 63 -15.00 7.04 6.71
C ASN A 63 -15.78 6.07 7.63
N THR A 64 -16.19 4.91 7.10
CA THR A 64 -16.80 3.83 7.90
C THR A 64 -15.76 3.02 8.68
N ILE A 65 -14.58 2.79 8.11
CA ILE A 65 -13.51 1.99 8.72
C ILE A 65 -12.83 2.75 9.88
N ARG A 66 -12.53 4.04 9.70
CA ARG A 66 -11.78 4.85 10.70
C ARG A 66 -12.33 4.77 12.13
N PRO A 67 -13.62 4.99 12.42
CA PRO A 67 -14.14 4.91 13.78
C PRO A 67 -14.08 3.48 14.34
N ARG A 68 -14.18 2.45 13.50
CA ARG A 68 -14.05 1.05 13.94
C ARG A 68 -12.63 0.73 14.36
N ILE A 69 -11.63 1.19 13.60
CA ILE A 69 -10.21 1.02 13.95
C ILE A 69 -9.87 1.78 15.22
N LYS A 70 -10.39 3.01 15.38
CA LYS A 70 -10.21 3.78 16.62
C LYS A 70 -10.71 3.00 17.84
N LYS A 71 -11.94 2.50 17.78
CA LYS A 71 -12.53 1.66 18.83
C LYS A 71 -11.71 0.39 19.09
N TRP A 72 -11.29 -0.30 18.02
CA TRP A 72 -10.49 -1.51 18.10
C TRP A 72 -9.11 -1.25 18.74
N ARG A 73 -8.48 -0.12 18.45
CA ARG A 73 -7.25 0.35 19.13
C ARG A 73 -7.48 0.59 20.61
N GLU A 74 -8.53 1.33 20.96
CA GLU A 74 -8.91 1.63 22.36
C GLU A 74 -9.22 0.37 23.17
N GLN A 75 -9.74 -0.68 22.53
CA GLN A 75 -9.97 -2.00 23.12
C GLN A 75 -8.70 -2.86 23.20
N GLY A 76 -7.57 -2.33 22.76
CA GLY A 76 -6.29 -3.00 22.78
C GLY A 76 -6.15 -4.10 21.75
N TYR A 77 -6.70 -3.93 20.55
CA TYR A 77 -6.51 -4.81 19.38
C TYR A 77 -7.00 -6.25 19.56
N PRO A 78 -8.27 -6.48 19.90
CA PRO A 78 -8.79 -7.84 20.05
C PRO A 78 -8.69 -8.63 18.74
N GLY A 79 -8.41 -9.92 18.85
CA GLY A 79 -8.39 -10.87 17.72
C GLY A 79 -7.08 -10.96 16.95
N VAL A 80 -6.08 -10.14 17.22
CA VAL A 80 -4.76 -10.23 16.56
C VAL A 80 -3.90 -11.34 17.16
N THR A 81 -2.93 -11.80 16.36
CA THR A 81 -1.90 -12.74 16.85
C THR A 81 -1.01 -12.10 17.92
N GLY A 82 -0.32 -12.92 18.71
CA GLY A 82 0.65 -12.44 19.70
C GLY A 82 1.79 -11.63 19.08
N ILE A 83 2.26 -11.99 17.88
CA ILE A 83 3.28 -11.23 17.12
C ILE A 83 2.72 -9.87 16.71
N THR A 84 1.53 -9.83 16.13
CA THR A 84 0.89 -8.58 15.72
C THR A 84 0.67 -7.66 16.90
N LYS A 85 0.20 -8.21 18.02
CA LYS A 85 0.04 -7.44 19.28
C LYS A 85 1.35 -6.82 19.74
N ARG A 86 2.43 -7.60 19.73
CA ARG A 86 3.76 -7.12 20.12
C ARG A 86 4.26 -6.00 19.20
N LEU A 87 4.05 -6.12 17.87
CA LEU A 87 4.40 -5.08 16.91
C LEU A 87 3.59 -3.81 17.13
N LEU A 88 2.26 -3.91 17.25
CA LEU A 88 1.38 -2.76 17.47
C LEU A 88 1.73 -1.99 18.75
N LEU A 89 2.00 -2.70 19.85
CA LEU A 89 2.44 -2.08 21.10
C LEU A 89 3.80 -1.39 20.95
N HIS A 90 4.77 -2.06 20.30
CA HIS A 90 6.09 -1.50 20.03
C HIS A 90 6.02 -0.23 19.16
N TRP A 91 5.15 -0.21 18.14
CA TRP A 91 5.01 0.96 17.26
C TRP A 91 4.38 2.17 17.95
N GLN A 92 3.61 1.95 19.01
CA GLN A 92 2.94 3.00 19.78
C GLN A 92 3.68 3.39 21.05
N ASP A 93 4.74 2.69 21.42
CA ASP A 93 5.48 2.99 22.64
C ASP A 93 6.20 4.34 22.51
N THR A 94 5.67 5.35 23.19
CA THR A 94 6.19 6.72 23.15
C THR A 94 7.46 6.88 23.98
N GLU A 95 7.73 6.00 24.93
CA GLU A 95 8.92 6.07 25.78
C GLU A 95 10.13 5.47 25.06
N GLU A 96 9.97 4.29 24.46
CA GLU A 96 11.04 3.68 23.64
C GLU A 96 11.31 4.44 22.35
N ARG A 97 10.33 5.23 21.85
CA ARG A 97 10.36 5.87 20.54
C ARG A 97 10.43 7.40 20.60
N LYS A 98 11.02 7.98 21.62
CA LYS A 98 11.11 9.45 21.77
C LYS A 98 11.66 10.14 20.53
N ASP A 99 12.70 9.58 19.93
CA ASP A 99 13.43 10.15 18.79
C ASP A 99 12.98 9.58 17.42
N SER A 100 12.14 8.54 17.40
CA SER A 100 11.73 7.82 16.18
C SER A 100 10.24 7.48 16.15
N ARG A 101 9.39 8.41 16.60
CA ARG A 101 7.92 8.21 16.62
C ARG A 101 7.39 8.11 15.19
N PHE A 102 6.45 7.21 15.00
CA PHE A 102 5.70 7.12 13.76
C PHE A 102 4.60 8.17 13.70
N PHE A 103 4.36 8.71 12.52
CA PHE A 103 3.24 9.60 12.30
C PHE A 103 1.90 8.87 12.48
N PHE A 104 0.89 9.58 12.95
CA PHE A 104 -0.46 9.03 13.11
C PHE A 104 -0.96 8.37 11.80
N CYS A 105 -0.72 8.99 10.66
CA CYS A 105 -1.13 8.44 9.35
C CYS A 105 -0.41 7.12 8.99
N GLN A 106 0.82 6.91 9.46
CA GLN A 106 1.56 5.65 9.26
C GLN A 106 0.97 4.54 10.12
N LEU A 107 0.73 4.83 11.40
CA LEU A 107 0.08 3.89 12.32
C LEU A 107 -1.31 3.51 11.84
N GLU A 108 -2.14 4.49 11.46
CA GLU A 108 -3.49 4.22 10.96
C GLU A 108 -3.47 3.40 9.67
N ALA A 109 -2.52 3.64 8.76
CA ALA A 109 -2.41 2.88 7.52
C ALA A 109 -2.12 1.40 7.79
N ILE A 110 -1.13 1.09 8.63
CA ILE A 110 -0.81 -0.31 8.95
C ILE A 110 -1.88 -0.97 9.82
N GLU A 111 -2.46 -0.26 10.77
CA GLU A 111 -3.57 -0.73 11.60
C GLU A 111 -4.79 -1.10 10.74
N THR A 112 -5.06 -0.32 9.69
CA THR A 112 -6.14 -0.61 8.74
C THR A 112 -5.92 -1.94 8.03
N LEU A 113 -4.72 -2.21 7.54
CA LEU A 113 -4.39 -3.46 6.86
C LEU A 113 -4.45 -4.66 7.83
N ILE A 114 -3.97 -4.48 9.05
CA ILE A 114 -4.04 -5.50 10.11
C ILE A 114 -5.50 -5.78 10.48
N TRP A 115 -6.29 -4.75 10.73
CA TRP A 115 -7.70 -4.89 11.09
C TRP A 115 -8.50 -5.60 10.00
N LEU A 116 -8.29 -5.27 8.72
CA LEU A 116 -8.93 -5.93 7.60
C LEU A 116 -8.57 -7.42 7.51
N THR A 117 -7.41 -7.81 8.00
CA THR A 117 -6.91 -9.20 7.94
C THR A 117 -7.22 -9.99 9.20
N GLU A 118 -7.06 -9.41 10.38
CA GLU A 118 -7.06 -10.14 11.65
C GLU A 118 -8.29 -9.87 12.52
N ALA A 119 -8.99 -8.74 12.36
CA ALA A 119 -10.19 -8.48 13.16
C ALA A 119 -11.28 -9.53 12.89
N SER A 120 -12.14 -9.76 13.87
CA SER A 120 -13.22 -10.73 13.75
C SER A 120 -14.21 -10.37 12.63
N GLU A 121 -14.90 -11.35 12.08
CA GLU A 121 -15.95 -11.13 11.09
C GLU A 121 -17.05 -10.20 11.61
N ALA A 122 -17.36 -10.31 12.91
CA ALA A 122 -18.36 -9.45 13.55
C ALA A 122 -17.95 -7.98 13.49
N GLU A 123 -16.65 -7.66 13.71
CA GLU A 123 -16.13 -6.31 13.62
C GLU A 123 -16.08 -5.78 12.19
N ARG A 124 -15.80 -6.65 11.23
CA ARG A 124 -15.73 -6.32 9.79
C ARG A 124 -17.07 -6.36 9.08
N ARG A 125 -18.17 -6.70 9.77
CA ARG A 125 -19.52 -6.82 9.16
C ARG A 125 -19.91 -5.55 8.42
N GLY A 126 -20.36 -5.72 7.16
CA GLY A 126 -20.76 -4.62 6.27
C GLY A 126 -19.60 -3.80 5.71
N ILE A 127 -18.35 -4.27 5.84
CA ILE A 127 -17.20 -3.71 5.14
C ILE A 127 -16.94 -4.58 3.90
N GLU A 128 -17.20 -4.01 2.75
CA GLU A 128 -16.91 -4.63 1.46
C GLU A 128 -15.89 -3.78 0.72
N ILE A 129 -14.77 -4.40 0.37
CA ILE A 129 -13.74 -3.76 -0.46
C ILE A 129 -14.00 -4.18 -1.90
N PRO A 130 -14.32 -3.25 -2.80
CA PRO A 130 -14.56 -3.59 -4.20
C PRO A 130 -13.33 -4.25 -4.82
N GLY A 131 -13.54 -5.38 -5.49
CA GLY A 131 -12.51 -6.02 -6.30
C GLY A 131 -12.30 -5.28 -7.63
N ASP A 132 -11.16 -5.51 -8.25
CA ASP A 132 -10.82 -4.95 -9.57
C ASP A 132 -11.09 -5.92 -10.73
N GLY A 133 -11.81 -7.02 -10.47
CA GLY A 133 -12.12 -8.06 -11.45
C GLY A 133 -11.01 -9.08 -11.71
N GLY A 134 -9.90 -9.02 -10.98
CA GLY A 134 -8.81 -9.98 -11.07
C GLY A 134 -8.96 -11.21 -10.17
N GLY A 135 -8.07 -12.19 -10.34
CA GLY A 135 -8.07 -13.44 -9.59
C GLY A 135 -7.55 -13.34 -8.15
N PHE A 136 -6.94 -12.22 -7.76
CA PHE A 136 -6.40 -12.01 -6.42
C PHE A 136 -6.91 -10.70 -5.81
N SER A 137 -6.98 -10.67 -4.47
CA SER A 137 -7.42 -9.49 -3.73
C SER A 137 -6.38 -8.37 -3.76
N ARG A 138 -6.83 -7.15 -3.97
CA ARG A 138 -5.99 -5.95 -3.98
C ARG A 138 -6.59 -4.88 -3.08
N TRP A 139 -5.72 -4.27 -2.28
CA TRP A 139 -6.09 -3.14 -1.43
C TRP A 139 -5.21 -1.95 -1.77
N CYS A 140 -5.77 -0.76 -1.77
CA CYS A 140 -5.05 0.48 -2.01
C CYS A 140 -5.02 1.31 -0.73
N SER A 141 -3.82 1.52 -0.18
CA SER A 141 -3.57 2.45 0.92
C SER A 141 -3.07 3.78 0.34
N LYS A 142 -3.96 4.78 0.25
CA LYS A 142 -3.60 6.09 -0.28
C LYS A 142 -3.03 6.97 0.82
N MET A 143 -1.76 7.32 0.70
CA MET A 143 -1.04 8.22 1.60
C MET A 143 -0.48 9.42 0.85
N ALA A 144 -0.43 10.57 1.50
CA ALA A 144 0.15 11.78 0.91
C ALA A 144 1.65 11.61 0.61
N THR A 145 2.15 12.39 -0.33
CA THR A 145 3.59 12.49 -0.58
C THR A 145 4.30 13.02 0.66
N GLY A 146 5.46 12.45 1.00
CA GLY A 146 6.21 12.85 2.20
C GLY A 146 5.69 12.28 3.53
N SER A 147 4.60 11.51 3.55
CA SER A 147 4.04 10.92 4.79
C SER A 147 4.73 9.61 5.22
N GLY A 148 5.80 9.18 4.54
CA GLY A 148 6.57 7.99 4.89
C GLY A 148 5.94 6.68 4.43
N LYS A 149 5.40 6.60 3.21
CA LYS A 149 4.88 5.36 2.60
C LYS A 149 5.85 4.19 2.73
N THR A 150 7.15 4.42 2.53
CA THR A 150 8.18 3.37 2.61
C THR A 150 8.32 2.78 4.01
N ILE A 151 8.13 3.59 5.06
CA ILE A 151 8.10 3.11 6.46
C ILE A 151 6.91 2.15 6.65
N VAL A 152 5.73 2.51 6.14
CA VAL A 152 4.54 1.65 6.21
C VAL A 152 4.75 0.35 5.42
N MET A 153 5.45 0.38 4.29
CA MET A 153 5.85 -0.84 3.58
C MET A 153 6.76 -1.72 4.45
N GLY A 154 7.73 -1.14 5.15
CA GLY A 154 8.59 -1.85 6.11
C GLY A 154 7.79 -2.48 7.26
N MET A 155 6.82 -1.74 7.82
CA MET A 155 5.90 -2.26 8.86
C MET A 155 5.05 -3.42 8.32
N LEU A 156 4.53 -3.30 7.09
CA LEU A 156 3.77 -4.35 6.42
C LEU A 156 4.61 -5.61 6.20
N ILE A 157 5.84 -5.47 5.72
CA ILE A 157 6.78 -6.58 5.53
C ILE A 157 7.07 -7.27 6.87
N ALA A 158 7.40 -6.48 7.90
CA ALA A 158 7.68 -7.01 9.23
C ALA A 158 6.49 -7.79 9.80
N TRP A 159 5.29 -7.23 9.72
CA TRP A 159 4.07 -7.88 10.16
C TRP A 159 3.80 -9.20 9.43
N GLN A 160 3.93 -9.22 8.11
CA GLN A 160 3.70 -10.41 7.29
C GLN A 160 4.72 -11.51 7.57
N VAL A 161 6.00 -11.17 7.51
CA VAL A 161 7.10 -12.14 7.68
C VAL A 161 7.09 -12.72 9.09
N LEU A 162 7.04 -11.89 10.11
CA LEU A 162 7.12 -12.33 11.51
C LEU A 162 5.95 -13.22 11.92
N ASN A 163 4.72 -12.90 11.48
CA ASN A 163 3.58 -13.78 11.71
C ASN A 163 3.72 -15.12 10.99
N LYS A 164 4.20 -15.12 9.74
CA LYS A 164 4.46 -16.36 9.01
C LYS A 164 5.54 -17.21 9.65
N MET A 165 6.57 -16.58 10.19
CA MET A 165 7.64 -17.30 10.91
C MET A 165 7.15 -17.89 12.22
N ALA A 166 6.29 -17.20 12.96
CA ALA A 166 5.71 -17.69 14.21
C ALA A 166 4.68 -18.82 13.98
N ASN A 167 3.93 -18.78 12.87
CA ASN A 167 2.96 -19.79 12.49
C ASN A 167 3.00 -20.07 10.99
N GLY A 168 3.84 -21.02 10.60
CA GLY A 168 4.04 -21.40 9.20
C GLY A 168 2.79 -21.93 8.49
N LYS A 169 1.77 -22.39 9.23
CA LYS A 169 0.51 -22.89 8.66
C LYS A 169 -0.52 -21.79 8.39
N ASP A 170 -0.36 -20.61 8.99
CA ASP A 170 -1.30 -19.50 8.78
C ASP A 170 -1.19 -18.95 7.35
N THR A 171 -2.26 -19.13 6.59
CA THR A 171 -2.32 -18.73 5.18
C THR A 171 -2.55 -17.24 4.98
N ARG A 172 -2.90 -16.51 6.02
CA ARG A 172 -3.09 -15.04 5.97
C ARG A 172 -1.77 -14.29 5.77
N PHE A 173 -0.65 -14.92 6.10
CA PHE A 173 0.66 -14.29 6.13
C PHE A 173 1.64 -14.95 5.15
N SER A 174 2.60 -14.17 4.66
CA SER A 174 3.67 -14.63 3.79
C SER A 174 5.05 -14.18 4.31
N LYS A 175 6.05 -15.03 4.13
CA LYS A 175 7.45 -14.66 4.29
C LYS A 175 8.13 -14.23 2.98
N ASN A 176 7.40 -14.33 1.87
CA ASN A 176 7.88 -13.98 0.54
C ASN A 176 7.18 -12.68 0.10
N VAL A 177 7.96 -11.68 -0.23
CA VAL A 177 7.47 -10.34 -0.58
C VAL A 177 8.08 -9.90 -1.89
N LEU A 178 7.23 -9.52 -2.83
CA LEU A 178 7.60 -8.87 -4.07
C LEU A 178 7.24 -7.39 -3.98
N VAL A 179 8.22 -6.51 -4.13
CA VAL A 179 7.98 -5.06 -4.21
C VAL A 179 8.19 -4.62 -5.66
N VAL A 180 7.19 -3.99 -6.23
CA VAL A 180 7.22 -3.50 -7.61
C VAL A 180 7.23 -1.98 -7.62
N ALA A 181 8.25 -1.40 -8.25
CA ALA A 181 8.48 0.04 -8.35
C ALA A 181 8.16 0.57 -9.76
N PRO A 182 7.74 1.84 -9.90
CA PRO A 182 7.43 2.46 -11.19
C PRO A 182 8.68 2.73 -12.05
N GLY A 183 9.88 2.75 -11.46
CA GLY A 183 11.10 3.03 -12.19
C GLY A 183 12.36 2.66 -11.42
N LEU A 184 13.52 2.73 -12.09
CA LEU A 184 14.81 2.31 -11.53
C LEU A 184 15.23 3.19 -10.34
N THR A 185 15.02 4.50 -10.40
CA THR A 185 15.37 5.42 -9.32
C THR A 185 14.56 5.10 -8.06
N VAL A 186 13.26 4.86 -8.21
CA VAL A 186 12.37 4.49 -7.10
C VAL A 186 12.76 3.12 -6.56
N ARG A 187 12.99 2.14 -7.45
CA ARG A 187 13.47 0.81 -7.06
C ARG A 187 14.72 0.90 -6.18
N ASN A 188 15.69 1.70 -6.57
CA ASN A 188 16.94 1.84 -5.81
C ASN A 188 16.69 2.44 -4.41
N ARG A 189 15.77 3.39 -4.27
CA ARG A 189 15.37 3.92 -2.96
C ARG A 189 14.68 2.88 -2.08
N LEU A 190 13.95 1.93 -2.68
CA LEU A 190 13.24 0.89 -1.94
C LEU A 190 14.17 -0.23 -1.43
N PHE A 191 15.47 -0.24 -1.80
CA PHE A 191 16.42 -1.22 -1.25
C PHE A 191 16.58 -1.13 0.27
N VAL A 192 16.22 -0.02 0.90
CA VAL A 192 16.11 0.11 2.36
C VAL A 192 15.12 -0.88 3.00
N LEU A 193 14.25 -1.51 2.20
CA LEU A 193 13.32 -2.58 2.62
C LEU A 193 13.93 -3.99 2.53
N ASN A 194 15.16 -4.11 2.07
CA ASN A 194 15.83 -5.40 1.97
C ASN A 194 16.11 -5.98 3.36
N LEU A 195 15.95 -7.30 3.49
CA LEU A 195 16.22 -8.01 4.75
C LEU A 195 17.65 -8.52 4.86
N ASN A 196 18.49 -8.24 3.87
CA ASN A 196 19.89 -8.68 3.88
C ASN A 196 20.69 -7.93 4.97
N PRO A 197 21.33 -8.64 5.91
CA PRO A 197 22.08 -8.02 7.00
C PRO A 197 23.35 -7.29 6.55
N LEU A 198 23.79 -7.47 5.30
CA LEU A 198 24.95 -6.78 4.74
C LEU A 198 24.61 -5.36 4.27
N ASP A 199 23.34 -5.03 4.10
CA ASP A 199 22.90 -3.69 3.74
C ASP A 199 22.91 -2.81 4.99
N LYS A 200 23.83 -1.85 5.03
CA LYS A 200 24.02 -0.94 6.16
C LYS A 200 22.88 0.04 6.38
N GLU A 201 22.09 0.30 5.34
CA GLU A 201 20.97 1.24 5.35
C GLU A 201 19.67 0.45 5.18
N ASN A 202 19.08 0.00 6.29
CA ASN A 202 17.77 -0.60 6.27
C ASN A 202 16.84 0.12 7.25
N TYR A 203 15.57 0.24 6.88
CA TYR A 203 14.59 0.95 7.67
C TYR A 203 14.16 0.20 8.94
N TYR A 204 14.41 -1.11 9.01
CA TYR A 204 14.03 -1.89 10.18
C TYR A 204 14.88 -1.52 11.41
N ASP A 205 16.15 -1.26 11.21
CA ASP A 205 17.07 -0.80 12.25
C ASP A 205 16.96 0.73 12.42
N GLU A 206 16.98 1.51 11.32
CA GLU A 206 16.98 2.97 11.34
C GLU A 206 15.76 3.53 12.08
N PHE A 207 14.56 3.01 11.76
CA PHE A 207 13.31 3.45 12.37
C PHE A 207 12.84 2.53 13.50
N ASN A 208 13.67 1.60 13.96
CA ASN A 208 13.31 0.63 15.00
C ASN A 208 11.92 0.00 14.73
N ILE A 209 11.68 -0.45 13.48
CA ILE A 209 10.39 -1.01 13.06
C ILE A 209 10.12 -2.34 13.78
N VAL A 210 11.18 -3.11 14.07
CA VAL A 210 11.08 -4.44 14.65
C VAL A 210 11.79 -4.50 15.99
N PRO A 211 11.13 -4.99 17.04
CA PRO A 211 11.82 -5.24 18.32
C PRO A 211 13.06 -6.10 18.12
N SER A 212 14.17 -5.76 18.78
CA SER A 212 15.48 -6.41 18.60
C SER A 212 15.42 -7.95 18.68
N GLY A 213 14.61 -8.49 19.58
CA GLY A 213 14.42 -9.95 19.73
C GLY A 213 13.67 -10.63 18.60
N LEU A 214 13.17 -9.91 17.58
CA LEU A 214 12.47 -10.46 16.41
C LEU A 214 13.26 -10.28 15.11
N MET A 215 14.37 -9.58 15.09
CA MET A 215 15.16 -9.30 13.90
C MET A 215 15.68 -10.58 13.21
N GLU A 216 16.16 -11.57 13.97
CA GLU A 216 16.61 -12.85 13.40
C GLU A 216 15.47 -13.60 12.70
N SER A 217 14.25 -13.54 13.23
CA SER A 217 13.08 -14.11 12.57
C SER A 217 12.69 -13.33 11.31
N LEU A 218 12.79 -12.01 11.33
CA LEU A 218 12.53 -11.17 10.16
C LEU A 218 13.50 -11.51 9.01
N ARG A 219 14.77 -11.70 9.29
CA ARG A 219 15.83 -12.03 8.30
C ARG A 219 15.62 -13.37 7.58
N GLN A 220 14.73 -14.24 8.09
CA GLN A 220 14.32 -15.46 7.40
C GLN A 220 13.28 -15.22 6.28
N GLY A 221 12.73 -14.03 6.18
CA GLY A 221 11.90 -13.60 5.06
C GLY A 221 12.69 -13.36 3.79
N LYS A 222 11.98 -13.28 2.68
CA LYS A 222 12.54 -12.96 1.37
C LYS A 222 11.84 -11.75 0.80
N VAL A 223 12.61 -10.71 0.46
CA VAL A 223 12.11 -9.51 -0.22
C VAL A 223 12.82 -9.40 -1.56
N LYS A 224 12.05 -9.32 -2.63
CA LYS A 224 12.56 -9.05 -3.99
C LYS A 224 11.98 -7.72 -4.48
N ILE A 225 12.86 -6.82 -4.88
CA ILE A 225 12.48 -5.48 -5.34
C ILE A 225 12.79 -5.37 -6.82
N ILE A 226 11.76 -5.16 -7.63
CA ILE A 226 11.87 -5.06 -9.09
C ILE A 226 11.22 -3.75 -9.58
N ASN A 227 11.52 -3.33 -10.80
CA ASN A 227 10.68 -2.37 -11.49
C ASN A 227 9.65 -3.13 -12.35
N TRP A 228 8.56 -2.46 -12.74
CA TRP A 228 7.47 -3.09 -13.48
C TRP A 228 7.90 -3.67 -14.83
N HIS A 229 8.96 -3.14 -15.47
CA HIS A 229 9.49 -3.67 -16.71
C HIS A 229 9.95 -5.14 -16.58
N ALA A 230 10.39 -5.56 -15.38
CA ALA A 230 10.75 -6.95 -15.14
C ALA A 230 9.55 -7.90 -15.19
N LEU A 231 8.33 -7.38 -15.18
CA LEU A 231 7.09 -8.13 -15.38
C LEU A 231 6.71 -8.27 -16.86
N ALA A 232 7.46 -7.67 -17.78
CA ALA A 232 7.19 -7.78 -19.22
C ALA A 232 7.41 -9.23 -19.70
N TRP A 233 6.61 -9.63 -20.67
CA TRP A 233 6.73 -10.92 -21.35
C TRP A 233 6.60 -10.76 -22.87
N ASP A 234 7.12 -11.70 -23.62
CA ASP A 234 6.93 -11.76 -25.07
C ASP A 234 5.56 -12.40 -25.37
N SER A 235 4.66 -11.65 -25.98
CA SER A 235 3.41 -12.21 -26.54
C SER A 235 3.69 -12.92 -27.88
N GLU A 236 2.78 -13.83 -28.30
CA GLU A 236 2.88 -14.51 -29.59
C GLU A 236 3.01 -13.53 -30.75
N GLU A 237 2.28 -12.43 -30.72
CA GLU A 237 2.38 -11.36 -31.74
C GLU A 237 3.74 -10.65 -31.71
N LYS A 238 4.38 -10.46 -30.55
CA LYS A 238 5.73 -9.88 -30.47
C LYS A 238 6.78 -10.88 -30.95
N LEU A 239 6.61 -12.16 -30.66
CA LEU A 239 7.50 -13.22 -31.15
C LEU A 239 7.42 -13.40 -32.65
N SER A 240 6.22 -13.36 -33.23
CA SER A 240 6.05 -13.47 -34.70
C SER A 240 6.68 -12.34 -35.49
N LYS A 241 6.82 -11.15 -34.88
CA LYS A 241 7.46 -9.96 -35.49
C LYS A 241 8.99 -9.91 -35.29
N LYS A 242 9.55 -10.69 -34.35
CA LYS A 242 11.01 -10.79 -34.16
C LYS A 242 11.62 -11.64 -35.29
N LYS A 243 12.50 -11.04 -36.08
CA LYS A 243 13.23 -11.73 -37.20
C LYS A 243 14.27 -12.75 -36.69
N THR A 244 14.57 -12.82 -35.43
CA THR A 244 15.51 -13.77 -34.81
C THR A 244 14.75 -14.94 -34.21
N VAL A 245 15.01 -16.11 -34.77
CA VAL A 245 14.27 -17.34 -34.50
C VAL A 245 14.66 -17.95 -33.16
N ASP A 246 13.99 -17.58 -32.11
CA ASP A 246 13.85 -18.48 -30.95
C ASP A 246 12.59 -19.34 -31.20
N LYS A 247 12.77 -20.58 -31.64
CA LYS A 247 11.68 -21.51 -31.98
C LYS A 247 10.92 -22.05 -30.78
N ARG A 248 11.22 -21.56 -29.54
CA ARG A 248 10.67 -22.10 -28.30
C ARG A 248 9.26 -21.62 -27.96
N GLY A 249 8.66 -20.73 -28.74
CA GLY A 249 7.33 -20.19 -28.47
C GLY A 249 7.26 -19.27 -27.24
N THR A 250 6.03 -18.99 -26.77
CA THR A 250 5.80 -18.23 -25.54
C THR A 250 6.20 -19.06 -24.32
N LYS A 251 6.88 -18.44 -23.36
CA LYS A 251 7.20 -19.09 -22.06
C LYS A 251 5.90 -19.45 -21.32
N SER A 252 5.85 -20.66 -20.73
CA SER A 252 4.76 -21.01 -19.80
C SER A 252 4.75 -20.06 -18.58
N ASP A 253 3.63 -20.01 -17.86
CA ASP A 253 3.52 -19.19 -16.67
C ASP A 253 4.52 -19.63 -15.59
N GLU A 254 4.80 -20.92 -15.44
CA GLU A 254 5.80 -21.45 -14.51
C GLU A 254 7.23 -21.01 -14.89
N ALA A 255 7.59 -21.06 -16.18
CA ALA A 255 8.89 -20.60 -16.65
C ALA A 255 9.06 -19.10 -16.44
N TYR A 256 8.01 -18.34 -16.68
CA TYR A 256 7.95 -16.90 -16.40
C TYR A 256 8.13 -16.61 -14.91
N VAL A 257 7.42 -17.32 -14.04
CA VAL A 257 7.50 -17.12 -12.58
C VAL A 257 8.91 -17.44 -12.06
N ARG A 258 9.55 -18.50 -12.57
CA ARG A 258 10.96 -18.82 -12.21
C ARG A 258 11.91 -17.70 -12.59
N GLU A 259 11.70 -17.06 -13.71
CA GLU A 259 12.53 -15.93 -14.17
C GLU A 259 12.28 -14.68 -13.30
N VAL A 260 11.02 -14.32 -13.06
CA VAL A 260 10.65 -13.12 -12.31
C VAL A 260 10.93 -13.27 -10.83
N LEU A 261 10.55 -14.38 -10.20
CA LEU A 261 10.64 -14.58 -8.75
C LEU A 261 11.94 -15.24 -8.30
N GLY A 262 12.62 -16.01 -9.17
CA GLY A 262 13.84 -16.71 -8.82
C GLY A 262 13.62 -17.74 -7.70
N ASP A 263 14.31 -17.59 -6.59
CA ASP A 263 14.22 -18.49 -5.41
C ASP A 263 12.87 -18.45 -4.67
N MET A 264 12.00 -17.48 -4.99
CA MET A 264 10.61 -17.44 -4.51
C MET A 264 9.61 -18.09 -5.46
N ALA A 265 10.03 -18.65 -6.59
CA ALA A 265 9.14 -19.20 -7.62
C ALA A 265 8.24 -20.35 -7.13
N ASN A 266 8.66 -21.08 -6.09
CA ASN A 266 7.87 -22.16 -5.49
C ASN A 266 7.09 -21.70 -4.25
N ALA A 267 6.92 -20.37 -4.04
CA ALA A 267 6.18 -19.86 -2.92
C ALA A 267 4.68 -20.11 -3.11
N THR A 268 4.07 -20.80 -2.17
CA THR A 268 2.61 -21.04 -2.16
C THR A 268 1.82 -19.82 -1.71
N ASN A 269 2.49 -18.82 -1.16
CA ASN A 269 1.92 -17.58 -0.69
C ASN A 269 2.91 -16.44 -0.91
N LEU A 270 2.47 -15.40 -1.59
CA LEU A 270 3.27 -14.23 -1.95
C LEU A 270 2.47 -12.96 -1.66
N ILE A 271 3.07 -12.02 -0.95
CA ILE A 271 2.53 -10.67 -0.89
C ILE A 271 3.20 -9.79 -1.94
N VAL A 272 2.42 -8.99 -2.65
CA VAL A 272 2.92 -8.03 -3.62
C VAL A 272 2.62 -6.62 -3.14
N ILE A 273 3.64 -5.80 -3.05
CA ILE A 273 3.54 -4.38 -2.71
C ILE A 273 3.86 -3.58 -3.97
N ASN A 274 2.87 -2.84 -4.47
CA ASN A 274 3.06 -1.95 -5.62
C ASN A 274 3.25 -0.52 -5.10
N ASP A 275 4.44 0.04 -5.27
CA ASP A 275 4.66 1.47 -5.03
C ASP A 275 4.08 2.26 -6.21
N GLU A 276 3.52 3.45 -5.94
CA GLU A 276 2.78 4.25 -6.92
C GLU A 276 1.71 3.42 -7.66
N ALA A 277 0.89 2.67 -6.91
CA ALA A 277 -0.08 1.70 -7.41
C ALA A 277 -1.12 2.24 -8.40
N HIS A 278 -1.19 3.57 -8.57
CA HIS A 278 -2.03 4.20 -9.59
C HIS A 278 -1.57 3.90 -11.03
N HIS A 279 -0.35 3.40 -11.24
CA HIS A 279 0.13 2.87 -12.51
C HIS A 279 -0.33 1.43 -12.77
N ALA A 280 -0.68 0.68 -11.72
CA ALA A 280 -1.02 -0.74 -11.79
C ALA A 280 -2.54 -0.94 -11.69
N TRP A 281 -3.30 -0.58 -12.73
CA TRP A 281 -4.77 -0.68 -12.77
C TRP A 281 -5.24 -1.63 -13.89
N ARG A 282 -6.46 -2.19 -13.73
CA ARG A 282 -7.05 -3.02 -14.78
C ARG A 282 -7.83 -2.15 -15.75
N ILE A 283 -7.57 -2.34 -17.03
CA ILE A 283 -8.30 -1.66 -18.11
C ILE A 283 -9.68 -2.30 -18.22
N PRO A 284 -10.78 -1.55 -18.06
CA PRO A 284 -12.11 -2.07 -18.32
C PRO A 284 -12.25 -2.52 -19.77
N ALA A 285 -12.82 -3.70 -20.01
CA ALA A 285 -12.91 -4.32 -21.33
C ALA A 285 -13.65 -3.46 -22.38
N GLU A 286 -14.50 -2.53 -21.95
CA GLU A 286 -15.42 -1.76 -22.79
C GLU A 286 -15.02 -0.30 -23.01
N SER A 287 -13.91 0.18 -22.48
CA SER A 287 -13.62 1.61 -22.51
C SER A 287 -12.40 1.99 -23.32
N LYS A 288 -12.65 2.73 -24.41
CA LYS A 288 -11.68 3.74 -24.88
C LYS A 288 -11.66 4.85 -23.82
N ILE A 289 -10.75 4.76 -22.85
CA ILE A 289 -10.66 5.76 -21.80
C ILE A 289 -10.16 7.05 -22.40
N LYS A 290 -11.06 8.02 -22.57
CA LYS A 290 -10.71 9.36 -23.05
C LYS A 290 -9.75 10.01 -22.05
N GLY A 291 -8.62 10.51 -22.54
CA GLY A 291 -7.67 11.28 -21.73
C GLY A 291 -6.53 10.48 -21.07
N VAL A 292 -6.48 9.16 -21.21
CA VAL A 292 -5.34 8.34 -20.77
C VAL A 292 -4.34 8.18 -21.92
N LYS A 293 -3.06 8.36 -21.62
CA LYS A 293 -1.99 8.19 -22.61
C LYS A 293 -1.78 6.70 -22.96
N LYS A 294 -1.35 6.44 -24.17
CA LYS A 294 -1.08 5.06 -24.64
C LYS A 294 0.00 4.38 -23.80
N GLU A 295 1.01 5.15 -23.38
CA GLU A 295 2.09 4.67 -22.51
C GLU A 295 1.57 4.17 -21.18
N ASP A 296 0.64 4.91 -20.54
CA ASP A 296 0.05 4.54 -19.24
C ASP A 296 -0.78 3.25 -19.36
N ILE A 297 -1.45 3.04 -20.50
CA ILE A 297 -2.18 1.82 -20.82
C ILE A 297 -1.22 0.63 -20.98
N GLU A 298 -0.13 0.82 -21.69
CA GLU A 298 0.88 -0.23 -21.92
C GLU A 298 1.57 -0.60 -20.59
N GLU A 299 1.95 0.38 -19.78
CA GLU A 299 2.53 0.18 -18.45
C GLU A 299 1.60 -0.63 -17.56
N SER A 300 0.33 -0.21 -17.41
CA SER A 300 -0.62 -0.91 -16.57
C SER A 300 -0.93 -2.33 -17.09
N THR A 301 -0.98 -2.53 -18.39
CA THR A 301 -1.19 -3.85 -18.99
C THR A 301 -0.05 -4.81 -18.67
N VAL A 302 1.20 -4.36 -18.80
CA VAL A 302 2.38 -5.17 -18.48
C VAL A 302 2.43 -5.45 -16.98
N TRP A 303 2.22 -4.44 -16.15
CA TRP A 303 2.30 -4.58 -14.71
C TRP A 303 1.27 -5.58 -14.18
N ILE A 304 -0.02 -5.34 -14.47
CA ILE A 304 -1.08 -6.23 -13.99
C ILE A 304 -1.05 -7.59 -14.67
N GLY A 305 -0.82 -7.65 -15.97
CA GLY A 305 -0.73 -8.90 -16.70
C GLY A 305 0.39 -9.80 -16.21
N GLY A 306 1.53 -9.22 -15.83
CA GLY A 306 2.62 -9.96 -15.18
C GLY A 306 2.25 -10.52 -13.81
N LEU A 307 1.53 -9.73 -12.99
CA LEU A 307 1.01 -10.22 -11.70
C LEU A 307 -0.05 -11.30 -11.87
N ASP A 308 -0.91 -11.20 -12.89
CA ASP A 308 -1.89 -12.25 -13.21
C ASP A 308 -1.21 -13.57 -13.62
N ARG A 309 -0.09 -13.51 -14.35
CA ARG A 309 0.71 -14.69 -14.70
C ARG A 309 1.34 -15.33 -13.45
N ILE A 310 1.87 -14.52 -12.53
CA ILE A 310 2.40 -15.00 -11.25
C ILE A 310 1.31 -15.68 -10.43
N HIS A 311 0.10 -15.15 -10.44
CA HIS A 311 -1.02 -15.71 -9.69
C HIS A 311 -1.53 -17.05 -10.26
N ARG A 312 -1.49 -17.24 -11.58
CA ARG A 312 -1.95 -18.46 -12.24
C ARG A 312 -0.99 -19.64 -12.09
N ALA A 313 0.32 -19.37 -11.96
CA ALA A 313 1.35 -20.38 -11.77
C ALA A 313 1.47 -20.82 -10.30
#